data_18384c39e9ace56ea668a314b249d3c2
#
_entry.id   18384c39e9ace56ea668a314b249d3c2
#
_cell.length_a   1.000
_cell.length_b   1.000
_cell.length_c   1.000
_cell.angle_alpha   90.00
_cell.angle_beta   90.00
_cell.angle_gamma   90.00
#
_symmetry.space_group_name_H-M   'P 1'
#
loop_
_entity.id
_entity.type
_entity.pdbx_description
1 polymer ?
#
loop_
_entity_poly.entity_id
_entity_poly.type
_entity_poly.pdbx_seq_one_letter_code
_entity_poly.pdbx_strand_id
1 'polypeptide(L)'
;VATCVVMIITWSRYKKPDVSMTLNGSLAGLVAITAGCDTVDPFGAAIIGLIAGFAVVFGVEFIDQKLKIDDPVGAIGVHFVNGALGTVLTGLFATDGGLFYGGGFGFLGVQMLGVLAVCAWVGVAITLVFFLLKKTIGLRVSREEEIDGLDVHEHGLISAYADFAPMSLGMVSPEVQETVEGAVPAKSADEAVPVVETTTVTAAPASGPRISKVVILLRQSRFDALKEALSSIGVTGLTVTQVLGCGVQKGQSEFYRGVPMDVTLLPKVKVEVVVSRVPVRSVIDVTKRVL
;
A
#
# COMPACT_ATOMS: atom_id res chain seq x y z
N VAL A 1 -11.06 6.72 -24.85
CA VAL A 1 -9.79 7.17 -25.43
C VAL A 1 -8.69 7.14 -24.37
N ALA A 2 -8.80 7.88 -23.26
CA ALA A 2 -7.75 7.99 -22.25
C ALA A 2 -7.26 6.63 -21.74
N THR A 3 -8.15 5.71 -21.41
CA THR A 3 -7.83 4.32 -21.00
C THR A 3 -6.92 3.61 -22.00
N CYS A 4 -7.27 3.65 -23.30
CA CYS A 4 -6.48 3.03 -24.36
C CYS A 4 -5.09 3.66 -24.48
N VAL A 5 -5.01 4.99 -24.34
CA VAL A 5 -3.74 5.73 -24.35
C VAL A 5 -2.86 5.29 -23.19
N VAL A 6 -3.41 5.21 -21.99
CA VAL A 6 -2.67 4.74 -20.80
C VAL A 6 -2.21 3.30 -20.96
N MET A 7 -3.05 2.40 -21.48
CA MET A 7 -2.67 1.02 -21.78
C MET A 7 -1.49 0.96 -22.75
N ILE A 8 -1.53 1.73 -23.83
CA ILE A 8 -0.47 1.78 -24.85
C ILE A 8 0.83 2.30 -24.24
N ILE A 9 0.77 3.39 -23.46
CA ILE A 9 1.95 3.98 -22.82
C ILE A 9 2.59 3.00 -21.84
N THR A 10 1.78 2.45 -20.93
CA THR A 10 2.28 1.54 -19.89
C THR A 10 2.80 0.24 -20.50
N TRP A 11 2.10 -0.30 -21.50
CA TRP A 11 2.56 -1.49 -22.21
C TRP A 11 3.89 -1.26 -22.94
N SER A 12 4.03 -0.13 -23.61
CA SER A 12 5.27 0.23 -24.31
C SER A 12 6.45 0.38 -23.35
N ARG A 13 6.24 1.02 -22.18
CA ARG A 13 7.28 1.33 -21.20
C ARG A 13 7.62 0.16 -20.28
N TYR A 14 6.60 -0.56 -19.79
CA TYR A 14 6.76 -1.61 -18.78
C TYR A 14 6.63 -3.03 -19.33
N LYS A 15 6.44 -3.17 -20.66
CA LYS A 15 6.22 -4.45 -21.35
C LYS A 15 4.94 -5.19 -20.91
N LYS A 16 4.15 -4.60 -20.06
CA LYS A 16 2.84 -5.06 -19.57
C LYS A 16 1.94 -3.85 -19.37
N PRO A 17 0.64 -3.96 -19.65
CA PRO A 17 -0.29 -2.91 -19.24
C PRO A 17 -0.39 -2.88 -17.72
N ASP A 18 -0.27 -1.70 -17.14
CA ASP A 18 -0.49 -1.49 -15.71
C ASP A 18 -1.98 -1.36 -15.43
N VAL A 19 -2.53 -2.25 -14.59
CA VAL A 19 -3.97 -2.31 -14.31
C VAL A 19 -4.42 -1.06 -13.54
N SER A 20 -3.70 -0.68 -12.49
CA SER A 20 -4.03 0.48 -11.66
C SER A 20 -3.99 1.77 -12.48
N MET A 21 -2.93 1.97 -13.26
CA MET A 21 -2.79 3.14 -14.11
C MET A 21 -3.85 3.14 -15.24
N THR A 22 -4.24 1.98 -15.75
CA THR A 22 -5.29 1.85 -16.78
C THR A 22 -6.66 2.27 -16.23
N LEU A 23 -6.98 1.88 -14.98
CA LEU A 23 -8.19 2.34 -14.30
C LEU A 23 -8.15 3.85 -14.03
N ASN A 24 -7.01 4.36 -13.58
CA ASN A 24 -6.79 5.80 -13.43
C ASN A 24 -6.95 6.55 -14.76
N GLY A 25 -6.55 5.95 -15.88
CA GLY A 25 -6.78 6.49 -17.22
C GLY A 25 -8.26 6.65 -17.56
N SER A 26 -9.09 5.70 -17.14
CA SER A 26 -10.55 5.80 -17.31
C SER A 26 -11.12 7.00 -16.53
N LEU A 27 -10.73 7.10 -15.25
CA LEU A 27 -11.18 8.21 -14.38
C LEU A 27 -10.66 9.55 -14.88
N ALA A 28 -9.39 9.63 -15.27
CA ALA A 28 -8.78 10.86 -15.78
C ALA A 28 -9.48 11.39 -17.04
N GLY A 29 -9.85 10.48 -17.96
CA GLY A 29 -10.63 10.85 -19.15
C GLY A 29 -12.00 11.42 -18.81
N LEU A 30 -12.70 10.80 -17.85
CA LEU A 30 -13.99 11.30 -17.35
C LEU A 30 -13.85 12.66 -16.67
N VAL A 31 -12.85 12.82 -15.82
CA VAL A 31 -12.57 14.09 -15.13
C VAL A 31 -12.24 15.20 -16.13
N ALA A 32 -11.37 14.92 -17.11
CA ALA A 32 -10.96 15.92 -18.08
C ALA A 32 -12.10 16.41 -18.99
N ILE A 33 -13.09 15.56 -19.31
CA ILE A 33 -14.21 15.98 -20.14
C ILE A 33 -15.35 16.62 -19.35
N THR A 34 -15.34 16.52 -18.01
CA THR A 34 -16.47 16.97 -17.18
C THR A 34 -16.83 18.44 -17.40
N ALA A 35 -15.83 19.32 -17.51
CA ALA A 35 -16.05 20.75 -17.70
C ALA A 35 -16.64 21.09 -19.09
N GLY A 36 -16.41 20.26 -20.08
CA GLY A 36 -16.82 20.47 -21.47
C GLY A 36 -17.84 19.47 -22.01
N CYS A 37 -18.48 18.68 -21.13
CA CYS A 37 -19.29 17.53 -21.58
C CYS A 37 -20.50 17.91 -22.42
N ASP A 38 -21.01 19.14 -22.30
CA ASP A 38 -22.16 19.70 -23.03
C ASP A 38 -21.77 20.69 -24.13
N THR A 39 -20.50 21.11 -24.16
CA THR A 39 -20.04 22.19 -25.05
C THR A 39 -19.00 21.75 -26.07
N VAL A 40 -18.38 20.56 -25.88
CA VAL A 40 -17.36 20.03 -26.76
C VAL A 40 -17.93 18.94 -27.66
N ASP A 41 -17.58 18.97 -28.94
CA ASP A 41 -17.99 17.95 -29.91
C ASP A 41 -17.21 16.62 -29.71
N PRO A 42 -17.65 15.51 -30.34
CA PRO A 42 -17.00 14.21 -30.18
C PRO A 42 -15.52 14.19 -30.61
N PHE A 43 -15.11 15.01 -31.55
CA PHE A 43 -13.73 15.10 -32.00
C PHE A 43 -12.85 15.80 -30.95
N GLY A 44 -13.30 16.95 -30.44
CA GLY A 44 -12.65 17.63 -29.31
C GLY A 44 -12.57 16.75 -28.06
N ALA A 45 -13.67 16.02 -27.76
CA ALA A 45 -13.69 15.08 -26.64
C ALA A 45 -12.66 13.95 -26.81
N ALA A 46 -12.45 13.43 -28.02
CA ALA A 46 -11.43 12.43 -28.30
C ALA A 46 -10.01 12.98 -28.06
N ILE A 47 -9.75 14.24 -28.46
CA ILE A 47 -8.46 14.91 -28.24
C ILE A 47 -8.25 15.17 -26.74
N ILE A 48 -9.26 15.65 -26.03
CA ILE A 48 -9.19 15.83 -24.57
C ILE A 48 -8.86 14.50 -23.89
N GLY A 49 -9.53 13.42 -24.25
CA GLY A 49 -9.24 12.08 -23.73
C GLY A 49 -7.82 11.58 -24.05
N LEU A 50 -7.29 11.90 -25.23
CA LEU A 50 -5.90 11.62 -25.61
C LEU A 50 -4.93 12.35 -24.68
N ILE A 51 -5.11 13.64 -24.51
CA ILE A 51 -4.28 14.50 -23.65
C ILE A 51 -4.36 14.05 -22.18
N ALA A 52 -5.58 13.73 -21.70
CA ALA A 52 -5.80 13.24 -20.35
C ALA A 52 -5.04 11.92 -20.07
N GLY A 53 -5.00 11.01 -21.04
CA GLY A 53 -4.26 9.76 -20.92
C GLY A 53 -2.76 9.98 -20.76
N PHE A 54 -2.16 10.93 -21.47
CA PHE A 54 -0.77 11.34 -21.24
C PHE A 54 -0.61 12.05 -19.89
N ALA A 55 -1.49 12.99 -19.59
CA ALA A 55 -1.41 13.81 -18.38
C ALA A 55 -1.46 12.97 -17.11
N VAL A 56 -2.30 11.93 -17.04
CA VAL A 56 -2.39 11.09 -15.85
C VAL A 56 -1.14 10.25 -15.64
N VAL A 57 -0.58 9.63 -16.70
CA VAL A 57 0.63 8.79 -16.55
C VAL A 57 1.80 9.64 -16.09
N PHE A 58 2.09 10.71 -16.79
CA PHE A 58 3.23 11.57 -16.47
C PHE A 58 2.99 12.42 -15.21
N GLY A 59 1.73 12.81 -14.95
CA GLY A 59 1.35 13.55 -13.77
C GLY A 59 1.54 12.74 -12.49
N VAL A 60 1.05 11.51 -12.46
CA VAL A 60 1.23 10.60 -11.31
C VAL A 60 2.71 10.32 -11.08
N GLU A 61 3.47 9.95 -12.12
CA GLU A 61 4.90 9.72 -11.99
C GLU A 61 5.68 10.96 -11.51
N PHE A 62 5.31 12.15 -11.99
CA PHE A 62 5.93 13.39 -11.57
C PHE A 62 5.67 13.72 -10.10
N ILE A 63 4.41 13.55 -9.66
CA ILE A 63 4.00 13.82 -8.29
C ILE A 63 4.70 12.86 -7.32
N ASP A 64 4.67 11.57 -7.62
CA ASP A 64 5.24 10.52 -6.77
C ASP A 64 6.79 10.55 -6.78
N GLN A 65 7.41 10.52 -7.97
CA GLN A 65 8.85 10.32 -8.09
C GLN A 65 9.67 11.61 -7.97
N LYS A 66 9.15 12.75 -8.47
CA LYS A 66 9.87 14.03 -8.48
C LYS A 66 9.51 14.92 -7.30
N LEU A 67 8.23 15.11 -7.05
CA LEU A 67 7.77 15.92 -5.93
C LEU A 67 7.81 15.13 -4.61
N LYS A 68 7.84 13.80 -4.67
CA LYS A 68 7.81 12.89 -3.51
C LYS A 68 6.61 13.15 -2.60
N ILE A 69 5.47 13.45 -3.24
CA ILE A 69 4.19 13.59 -2.57
C ILE A 69 3.51 12.22 -2.61
N ASP A 70 3.13 11.72 -1.45
CA ASP A 70 2.44 10.44 -1.31
C ASP A 70 1.03 10.53 -1.91
N ASP A 71 0.85 9.91 -3.06
CA ASP A 71 -0.42 9.82 -3.80
C ASP A 71 -0.69 8.37 -4.22
N PRO A 72 -0.97 7.48 -3.24
CA PRO A 72 -0.97 6.01 -3.45
C PRO A 72 -1.99 5.53 -4.47
N VAL A 73 -3.07 6.28 -4.67
CA VAL A 73 -4.12 5.94 -5.64
C VAL A 73 -4.10 6.84 -6.88
N GLY A 74 -3.18 7.79 -6.97
CA GLY A 74 -3.08 8.74 -8.06
C GLY A 74 -4.17 9.83 -8.04
N ALA A 75 -4.75 10.13 -6.88
CA ALA A 75 -5.86 11.07 -6.76
C ALA A 75 -5.49 12.49 -7.26
N ILE A 76 -4.29 12.97 -6.95
CA ILE A 76 -3.82 14.29 -7.42
C ILE A 76 -3.67 14.27 -8.94
N GLY A 77 -3.00 13.23 -9.47
CA GLY A 77 -2.81 13.08 -10.92
C GLY A 77 -4.11 12.91 -11.69
N VAL A 78 -5.07 12.15 -11.15
CA VAL A 78 -6.38 11.92 -11.78
C VAL A 78 -7.28 13.15 -11.67
N HIS A 79 -7.52 13.64 -10.44
CA HIS A 79 -8.56 14.64 -10.22
C HIS A 79 -8.04 16.08 -10.39
N PHE A 80 -6.95 16.44 -9.71
CA PHE A 80 -6.45 17.80 -9.78
C PHE A 80 -5.84 18.13 -11.15
N VAL A 81 -4.88 17.31 -11.60
CA VAL A 81 -4.17 17.58 -12.87
C VAL A 81 -5.15 17.54 -14.04
N ASN A 82 -5.97 16.50 -14.16
CA ASN A 82 -6.90 16.36 -15.28
C ASN A 82 -8.12 17.25 -15.16
N GLY A 83 -8.56 17.61 -13.96
CA GLY A 83 -9.64 18.57 -13.75
C GLY A 83 -9.25 20.00 -14.18
N ALA A 84 -8.07 20.45 -13.72
CA ALA A 84 -7.54 21.75 -14.13
C ALA A 84 -7.26 21.79 -15.65
N LEU A 85 -6.62 20.75 -16.17
CA LEU A 85 -6.32 20.63 -17.60
C LEU A 85 -7.58 20.57 -18.44
N GLY A 86 -8.57 19.76 -18.08
CA GLY A 86 -9.84 19.63 -18.79
C GLY A 86 -10.62 20.93 -18.84
N THR A 87 -10.65 21.70 -17.76
CA THR A 87 -11.25 23.03 -17.72
C THR A 87 -10.57 24.00 -18.71
N VAL A 88 -9.23 24.00 -18.75
CA VAL A 88 -8.49 24.80 -19.74
C VAL A 88 -8.75 24.31 -21.17
N LEU A 89 -8.78 22.99 -21.39
CA LEU A 89 -9.07 22.40 -22.70
C LEU A 89 -10.48 22.70 -23.18
N THR A 90 -11.46 22.87 -22.31
CA THR A 90 -12.79 23.36 -22.66
C THR A 90 -12.69 24.76 -23.30
N GLY A 91 -11.83 25.63 -22.78
CA GLY A 91 -11.57 26.94 -23.39
C GLY A 91 -10.99 26.87 -24.81
N LEU A 92 -10.36 25.76 -25.18
CA LEU A 92 -9.85 25.51 -26.54
C LEU A 92 -10.89 24.87 -27.45
N PHE A 93 -11.60 23.83 -26.96
CA PHE A 93 -12.44 22.92 -27.77
C PHE A 93 -13.91 23.12 -27.66
N ALA A 94 -14.43 24.10 -26.89
CA ALA A 94 -15.84 24.40 -26.87
C ALA A 94 -16.29 24.87 -28.27
N THR A 95 -17.41 24.30 -28.76
CA THR A 95 -17.96 24.61 -30.07
C THR A 95 -18.50 26.05 -30.18
N ASP A 96 -18.94 26.60 -29.05
CA ASP A 96 -19.29 28.00 -28.91
C ASP A 96 -18.26 28.70 -28.02
N GLY A 97 -17.58 29.69 -28.57
CA GLY A 97 -16.59 30.51 -27.87
C GLY A 97 -15.21 29.90 -27.67
N GLY A 98 -14.98 28.66 -28.04
CA GLY A 98 -13.68 28.01 -27.96
C GLY A 98 -12.68 28.58 -28.96
N LEU A 99 -11.38 28.60 -28.55
CA LEU A 99 -10.32 29.18 -29.36
C LEU A 99 -10.24 28.54 -30.76
N PHE A 100 -10.32 27.21 -30.86
CA PHE A 100 -10.24 26.50 -32.14
C PHE A 100 -11.48 26.60 -33.00
N TYR A 101 -12.58 27.05 -32.44
CA TYR A 101 -13.86 27.31 -33.14
C TYR A 101 -14.09 28.81 -33.42
N GLY A 102 -13.04 29.61 -33.31
CA GLY A 102 -13.08 31.02 -33.69
C GLY A 102 -13.53 31.99 -32.60
N GLY A 103 -13.74 31.54 -31.35
CA GLY A 103 -14.18 32.39 -30.25
C GLY A 103 -13.10 33.29 -29.64
N GLY A 104 -11.84 33.18 -30.12
CA GLY A 104 -10.72 33.96 -29.60
C GLY A 104 -10.25 33.54 -28.18
N PHE A 105 -9.41 34.37 -27.57
CA PHE A 105 -8.81 34.07 -26.27
C PHE A 105 -9.71 34.38 -25.06
N GLY A 106 -10.86 35.01 -25.25
CA GLY A 106 -11.71 35.46 -24.15
C GLY A 106 -12.19 34.34 -23.27
N PHE A 107 -12.82 33.30 -23.85
CA PHE A 107 -13.31 32.15 -23.10
C PHE A 107 -12.19 31.33 -22.46
N LEU A 108 -11.10 31.09 -23.18
CA LEU A 108 -9.91 30.44 -22.64
C LEU A 108 -9.35 31.20 -21.42
N GLY A 109 -9.26 32.54 -21.50
CA GLY A 109 -8.81 33.37 -20.39
C GLY A 109 -9.71 33.25 -19.15
N VAL A 110 -11.02 33.17 -19.33
CA VAL A 110 -11.98 32.96 -18.24
C VAL A 110 -11.77 31.59 -17.60
N GLN A 111 -11.57 30.52 -18.39
CA GLN A 111 -11.34 29.17 -17.87
C GLN A 111 -10.02 29.12 -17.06
N MET A 112 -8.96 29.72 -17.57
CA MET A 112 -7.68 29.79 -16.84
C MET A 112 -7.81 30.58 -15.54
N LEU A 113 -8.48 31.72 -15.56
CA LEU A 113 -8.74 32.52 -14.35
C LEU A 113 -9.58 31.75 -13.34
N GLY A 114 -10.60 31.03 -13.80
CA GLY A 114 -11.43 30.17 -12.95
C GLY A 114 -10.62 29.07 -12.25
N VAL A 115 -9.78 28.36 -13.00
CA VAL A 115 -8.86 27.36 -12.42
C VAL A 115 -7.95 27.96 -11.36
N LEU A 116 -7.32 29.11 -11.65
CA LEU A 116 -6.44 29.78 -10.69
C LEU A 116 -7.20 30.24 -9.44
N ALA A 117 -8.38 30.79 -9.59
CA ALA A 117 -9.22 31.24 -8.47
C ALA A 117 -9.62 30.06 -7.56
N VAL A 118 -10.07 28.94 -8.15
CA VAL A 118 -10.44 27.75 -7.42
C VAL A 118 -9.20 27.14 -6.72
N CYS A 119 -8.06 27.05 -7.39
CA CYS A 119 -6.82 26.57 -6.79
C CYS A 119 -6.39 27.42 -5.58
N ALA A 120 -6.45 28.75 -5.70
CA ALA A 120 -6.13 29.65 -4.61
C ALA A 120 -7.09 29.49 -3.44
N TRP A 121 -8.39 29.47 -3.71
CA TRP A 121 -9.41 29.33 -2.68
C TRP A 121 -9.30 27.97 -1.94
N VAL A 122 -9.29 26.88 -2.69
CA VAL A 122 -9.21 25.53 -2.12
C VAL A 122 -7.89 25.34 -1.38
N GLY A 123 -6.78 25.81 -1.95
CA GLY A 123 -5.46 25.73 -1.32
C GLY A 123 -5.44 26.38 0.06
N VAL A 124 -5.98 27.59 0.17
CA VAL A 124 -6.06 28.30 1.46
C VAL A 124 -7.03 27.61 2.41
N ALA A 125 -8.25 27.35 1.96
CA ALA A 125 -9.32 26.81 2.81
C ALA A 125 -8.95 25.42 3.34
N ILE A 126 -8.50 24.51 2.50
CA ILE A 126 -8.14 23.14 2.90
C ILE A 126 -6.89 23.12 3.77
N THR A 127 -5.89 23.96 3.48
CA THR A 127 -4.72 24.09 4.36
C THR A 127 -5.12 24.49 5.76
N LEU A 128 -6.04 25.46 5.89
CA LEU A 128 -6.54 25.87 7.20
C LEU A 128 -7.28 24.73 7.92
N VAL A 129 -8.17 24.03 7.21
CA VAL A 129 -8.93 22.90 7.77
C VAL A 129 -7.98 21.81 8.25
N PHE A 130 -7.04 21.36 7.41
CA PHE A 130 -6.09 20.32 7.81
C PHE A 130 -5.13 20.76 8.91
N PHE A 131 -4.76 22.05 8.95
CA PHE A 131 -3.98 22.57 10.05
C PHE A 131 -4.75 22.50 11.39
N LEU A 132 -6.03 22.84 11.38
CA LEU A 132 -6.89 22.74 12.57
C LEU A 132 -7.06 21.27 13.00
N LEU A 133 -7.34 20.36 12.06
CA LEU A 133 -7.47 18.93 12.33
C LEU A 133 -6.17 18.36 12.91
N LYS A 134 -5.02 18.70 12.33
CA LYS A 134 -3.71 18.28 12.83
C LYS A 134 -3.47 18.72 14.28
N LYS A 135 -3.96 19.91 14.66
CA LYS A 135 -3.78 20.45 16.00
C LYS A 135 -4.78 19.93 17.05
N THR A 136 -5.92 19.41 16.62
CA THR A 136 -7.01 18.97 17.50
C THR A 136 -7.08 17.46 17.62
N ILE A 137 -7.38 16.77 16.52
CA ILE A 137 -7.66 15.32 16.47
C ILE A 137 -6.43 14.53 16.00
N GLY A 138 -5.55 15.17 15.26
CA GLY A 138 -4.47 14.51 14.52
C GLY A 138 -4.90 14.18 13.07
N LEU A 139 -3.91 13.90 12.22
CA LEU A 139 -4.15 13.55 10.81
C LEU A 139 -3.68 12.15 10.46
N ARG A 140 -2.89 11.53 11.32
CA ARG A 140 -2.32 10.20 11.07
C ARG A 140 -2.61 9.30 12.26
N VAL A 141 -2.86 8.08 11.95
CA VAL A 141 -2.92 6.99 12.92
C VAL A 141 -1.53 6.71 13.50
N SER A 142 -1.46 5.91 14.55
CA SER A 142 -0.17 5.49 15.10
C SER A 142 0.64 4.68 14.07
N ARG A 143 1.95 4.65 14.24
CA ARG A 143 2.82 3.87 13.35
C ARG A 143 2.47 2.36 13.39
N GLU A 144 1.99 1.89 14.49
CA GLU A 144 1.62 0.49 14.69
C GLU A 144 0.34 0.17 13.92
N GLU A 145 -0.69 0.98 14.03
CA GLU A 145 -1.92 0.86 13.23
C GLU A 145 -1.66 0.97 11.73
N GLU A 146 -0.73 1.84 11.31
CA GLU A 146 -0.35 1.99 9.90
C GLU A 146 0.34 0.71 9.36
N ILE A 147 1.13 0.03 10.19
CA ILE A 147 1.79 -1.24 9.84
C ILE A 147 0.80 -2.41 9.85
N ASP A 148 -0.09 -2.44 10.83
CA ASP A 148 -1.08 -3.51 10.98
C ASP A 148 -2.20 -3.42 9.93
N GLY A 149 -2.45 -2.21 9.41
CA GLY A 149 -3.55 -1.92 8.51
C GLY A 149 -4.81 -1.45 9.24
N LEU A 150 -5.46 -0.45 8.67
CA LEU A 150 -6.60 0.25 9.28
C LEU A 150 -7.87 -0.59 9.34
N ASP A 151 -8.00 -1.61 8.49
CA ASP A 151 -9.20 -2.45 8.44
C ASP A 151 -9.49 -3.13 9.78
N VAL A 152 -8.42 -3.55 10.48
CA VAL A 152 -8.54 -4.20 11.80
C VAL A 152 -8.94 -3.20 12.86
N HIS A 153 -8.27 -2.04 12.91
CA HIS A 153 -8.43 -1.06 13.98
C HIS A 153 -9.71 -0.23 13.84
N GLU A 154 -10.08 0.15 12.60
CA GLU A 154 -11.25 1.00 12.35
C GLU A 154 -12.54 0.21 12.12
N HIS A 155 -12.43 -0.99 11.53
CA HIS A 155 -13.61 -1.76 11.11
C HIS A 155 -13.74 -3.13 11.76
N GLY A 156 -12.73 -3.58 12.51
CA GLY A 156 -12.69 -4.93 13.08
C GLY A 156 -12.65 -6.03 12.01
N LEU A 157 -12.20 -5.70 10.80
CA LEU A 157 -12.13 -6.62 9.69
C LEU A 157 -10.73 -7.20 9.55
N ILE A 158 -10.63 -8.51 9.35
CA ILE A 158 -9.36 -9.17 9.01
C ILE A 158 -9.02 -8.84 7.56
N SER A 159 -8.59 -7.64 7.28
CA SER A 159 -8.21 -7.11 5.96
C SER A 159 -9.18 -7.44 4.81
N ALA A 160 -9.77 -6.43 4.19
CA ALA A 160 -10.62 -6.59 3.00
C ALA A 160 -9.83 -7.12 1.77
N TYR A 161 -8.50 -7.06 1.81
CA TYR A 161 -7.58 -7.43 0.73
C TYR A 161 -6.63 -8.56 1.14
N ALA A 162 -7.06 -9.45 2.01
CA ALA A 162 -6.27 -10.56 2.53
C ALA A 162 -5.58 -11.40 1.44
N ASP A 163 -6.24 -11.55 0.30
CA ASP A 163 -5.72 -12.32 -0.84
C ASP A 163 -4.84 -11.48 -1.78
N PHE A 164 -4.86 -10.15 -1.67
CA PHE A 164 -4.13 -9.23 -2.54
C PHE A 164 -2.93 -8.56 -1.86
N ALA A 165 -2.88 -8.52 -0.54
CA ALA A 165 -1.76 -7.99 0.23
C ALA A 165 -0.96 -9.15 0.83
N PRO A 166 0.14 -9.59 0.20
CA PRO A 166 0.83 -10.81 0.63
C PRO A 166 1.44 -10.74 2.04
N MET A 167 1.43 -9.61 2.72
CA MET A 167 2.29 -9.45 3.90
C MET A 167 1.75 -8.62 5.06
N SER A 168 0.59 -8.01 4.99
CA SER A 168 0.11 -7.13 6.08
C SER A 168 -1.15 -7.63 6.78
N LEU A 169 -1.33 -8.93 6.84
CA LEU A 169 -2.50 -9.53 7.45
C LEU A 169 -2.36 -9.70 8.95
N GLY A 170 -3.11 -8.90 9.65
CA GLY A 170 -3.59 -9.24 10.99
C GLY A 170 -2.56 -9.13 12.10
N MET A 171 -2.00 -7.95 12.29
CA MET A 171 -1.25 -7.68 13.50
C MET A 171 -2.05 -6.82 14.45
N VAL A 172 -2.61 -7.47 15.45
CA VAL A 172 -3.09 -6.78 16.64
C VAL A 172 -1.86 -6.24 17.37
N SER A 173 -1.80 -4.93 17.56
CA SER A 173 -0.73 -4.30 18.33
C SER A 173 -0.56 -4.94 19.71
N PRO A 174 0.66 -5.07 20.20
CA PRO A 174 0.91 -5.57 21.56
C PRO A 174 0.18 -4.78 22.65
N GLU A 175 -0.07 -3.49 22.42
CA GLU A 175 -0.78 -2.62 23.38
C GLU A 175 -2.27 -2.97 23.54
N VAL A 176 -2.93 -3.52 22.52
CA VAL A 176 -4.31 -3.99 22.64
C VAL A 176 -4.39 -5.25 23.50
N GLN A 177 -3.27 -5.96 23.70
CA GLN A 177 -3.22 -7.13 24.58
C GLN A 177 -3.19 -6.79 26.08
N GLU A 178 -2.77 -5.59 26.45
CA GLU A 178 -2.66 -5.19 27.88
C GLU A 178 -3.96 -4.67 28.50
N THR A 179 -4.96 -4.34 27.69
CA THR A 179 -6.21 -3.72 28.17
C THR A 179 -7.39 -4.67 28.34
N VAL A 180 -7.24 -5.96 28.10
CA VAL A 180 -8.31 -6.93 28.31
C VAL A 180 -8.13 -7.58 29.68
N GLU A 181 -8.93 -7.12 30.66
CA GLU A 181 -9.07 -7.81 31.94
C GLU A 181 -9.50 -9.27 31.72
N GLY A 182 -8.59 -10.18 32.08
CA GLY A 182 -8.80 -11.62 31.90
C GLY A 182 -7.81 -12.32 30.96
N ALA A 183 -6.95 -11.59 30.29
CA ALA A 183 -5.82 -12.19 29.60
C ALA A 183 -4.87 -12.81 30.62
N VAL A 184 -4.62 -14.09 30.52
CA VAL A 184 -3.56 -14.75 31.30
C VAL A 184 -2.26 -14.04 30.92
N PRO A 185 -1.51 -13.45 31.87
CA PRO A 185 -0.27 -12.76 31.55
C PRO A 185 0.63 -13.70 30.78
N ALA A 186 1.24 -13.17 29.69
CA ALA A 186 2.24 -13.91 28.95
C ALA A 186 3.32 -14.35 29.97
N LYS A 187 3.50 -15.66 30.10
CA LYS A 187 4.51 -16.21 30.97
C LYS A 187 5.86 -15.64 30.53
N SER A 188 6.70 -15.34 31.52
CA SER A 188 8.02 -14.74 31.31
C SER A 188 8.86 -15.51 30.30
N ALA A 189 9.86 -14.85 29.71
CA ALA A 189 10.79 -15.44 28.73
C ALA A 189 11.45 -16.75 29.20
N ASP A 190 11.45 -17.01 30.51
CA ASP A 190 11.97 -18.23 31.12
C ASP A 190 11.09 -19.48 30.92
N GLU A 191 9.88 -19.32 30.45
CA GLU A 191 8.95 -20.43 30.11
C GLU A 191 8.85 -20.69 28.60
N ALA A 192 9.81 -20.21 27.83
CA ALA A 192 9.97 -20.65 26.44
C ALA A 192 10.15 -22.18 26.45
N VAL A 193 9.27 -22.89 25.76
CA VAL A 193 9.38 -24.35 25.60
C VAL A 193 10.80 -24.66 25.14
N PRO A 194 11.53 -25.51 25.89
CA PRO A 194 12.90 -25.80 25.52
C PRO A 194 12.92 -26.36 24.10
N VAL A 195 13.80 -25.81 23.28
CA VAL A 195 14.08 -26.37 21.97
C VAL A 195 14.65 -27.76 22.19
N VAL A 196 13.79 -28.76 22.00
CA VAL A 196 14.28 -30.15 21.98
C VAL A 196 15.03 -30.29 20.66
N GLU A 197 16.36 -30.28 20.75
CA GLU A 197 17.19 -30.71 19.63
C GLU A 197 16.92 -32.20 19.43
N THR A 198 16.02 -32.54 18.56
CA THR A 198 15.81 -33.92 18.13
C THR A 198 17.00 -34.27 17.24
N THR A 199 18.08 -34.70 17.86
CA THR A 199 19.21 -35.33 17.18
C THR A 199 18.82 -36.77 16.83
N THR A 200 18.08 -36.93 15.75
CA THR A 200 18.10 -38.21 15.03
C THR A 200 19.39 -38.27 14.23
N VAL A 201 20.45 -38.66 14.87
CA VAL A 201 21.70 -38.98 14.16
C VAL A 201 21.94 -40.47 14.25
N THR A 202 21.60 -41.14 13.15
CA THR A 202 22.28 -42.35 12.79
C THR A 202 22.60 -42.26 11.29
N ALA A 203 23.63 -41.53 10.95
CA ALA A 203 24.28 -41.63 9.66
C ALA A 203 25.77 -41.36 9.86
N ALA A 204 26.57 -42.25 9.32
CA ALA A 204 28.03 -42.19 9.29
C ALA A 204 28.53 -40.82 8.80
N PRO A 205 29.78 -40.42 9.16
CA PRO A 205 30.34 -39.13 8.82
C PRO A 205 30.56 -39.03 7.30
N ALA A 206 29.62 -38.38 6.59
CA ALA A 206 29.84 -37.98 5.22
C ALA A 206 30.80 -36.77 5.22
N SER A 207 31.97 -36.93 4.66
CA SER A 207 32.96 -35.87 4.43
C SER A 207 32.53 -34.98 3.25
N GLY A 208 31.56 -34.10 3.48
CA GLY A 208 31.10 -33.14 2.47
C GLY A 208 30.39 -31.92 3.11
N PRO A 209 30.23 -30.84 2.42
CA PRO A 209 29.52 -29.68 2.95
C PRO A 209 28.09 -30.08 3.32
N ARG A 210 27.75 -29.94 4.59
CA ARG A 210 26.39 -30.23 5.10
C ARG A 210 25.47 -29.07 4.74
N ILE A 211 24.41 -29.37 4.01
CA ILE A 211 23.30 -28.45 3.78
C ILE A 211 22.28 -28.66 4.91
N SER A 212 21.95 -27.57 5.59
CA SER A 212 20.97 -27.60 6.68
C SER A 212 19.84 -26.63 6.40
N LYS A 213 18.61 -27.06 6.69
CA LYS A 213 17.41 -26.23 6.62
C LYS A 213 17.02 -25.83 8.04
N VAL A 214 16.91 -24.54 8.28
CA VAL A 214 16.42 -23.96 9.54
C VAL A 214 15.01 -23.42 9.28
N VAL A 215 14.06 -23.80 10.11
CA VAL A 215 12.66 -23.34 10.04
C VAL A 215 12.39 -22.50 11.27
N ILE A 216 11.91 -21.28 11.05
CA ILE A 216 11.64 -20.29 12.10
C ILE A 216 10.16 -19.92 11.99
N LEU A 217 9.41 -20.04 13.09
CA LEU A 217 8.03 -19.59 13.20
C LEU A 217 8.02 -18.34 14.08
N LEU A 218 7.50 -17.22 13.54
CA LEU A 218 7.50 -15.95 14.25
C LEU A 218 6.23 -15.14 13.94
N ARG A 219 6.00 -14.10 14.75
CA ARG A 219 5.02 -13.07 14.44
C ARG A 219 5.55 -12.20 13.31
N GLN A 220 4.66 -11.68 12.48
CA GLN A 220 5.02 -10.83 11.35
C GLN A 220 5.77 -9.56 11.81
N SER A 221 5.41 -8.96 12.95
CA SER A 221 6.08 -7.78 13.53
C SER A 221 7.60 -7.94 13.74
N ARG A 222 8.06 -9.17 13.87
CA ARG A 222 9.49 -9.48 14.06
C ARG A 222 10.21 -9.86 12.76
N PHE A 223 9.47 -9.93 11.64
CA PHE A 223 10.02 -10.44 10.38
C PHE A 223 11.15 -9.54 9.83
N ASP A 224 10.94 -8.23 9.78
CA ASP A 224 11.94 -7.32 9.22
C ASP A 224 13.23 -7.30 10.05
N ALA A 225 13.10 -7.29 11.37
CA ALA A 225 14.23 -7.38 12.27
C ALA A 225 15.00 -8.71 12.10
N LEU A 226 14.27 -9.82 11.91
CA LEU A 226 14.90 -11.12 11.64
C LEU A 226 15.61 -11.12 10.29
N LYS A 227 15.00 -10.56 9.25
CA LYS A 227 15.57 -10.46 7.90
C LYS A 227 16.89 -9.69 7.91
N GLU A 228 16.93 -8.52 8.57
CA GLU A 228 18.15 -7.72 8.71
C GLU A 228 19.24 -8.48 9.47
N ALA A 229 18.86 -9.11 10.58
CA ALA A 229 19.79 -9.86 11.42
C ALA A 229 20.36 -11.09 10.69
N LEU A 230 19.55 -11.81 9.91
CA LEU A 230 20.02 -12.93 9.07
C LEU A 230 20.93 -12.45 7.94
N SER A 231 20.60 -11.31 7.31
CA SER A 231 21.46 -10.70 6.29
C SER A 231 22.82 -10.31 6.84
N SER A 232 22.91 -9.81 8.07
CA SER A 232 24.18 -9.41 8.71
C SER A 232 25.16 -10.56 8.93
N ILE A 233 24.67 -11.80 9.01
CA ILE A 233 25.51 -13.01 9.15
C ILE A 233 25.75 -13.74 7.81
N GLY A 234 25.36 -13.11 6.67
CA GLY A 234 25.61 -13.64 5.34
C GLY A 234 24.54 -14.61 4.80
N VAL A 235 23.36 -14.64 5.40
CA VAL A 235 22.20 -15.37 4.85
C VAL A 235 21.55 -14.49 3.80
N THR A 236 21.67 -14.87 2.52
CA THR A 236 21.18 -14.08 1.37
C THR A 236 19.85 -14.56 0.81
N GLY A 237 19.42 -15.77 1.16
CA GLY A 237 18.19 -16.38 0.67
C GLY A 237 17.31 -16.91 1.79
N LEU A 238 16.03 -16.59 1.75
CA LEU A 238 15.04 -17.11 2.67
C LEU A 238 13.71 -17.31 1.93
N THR A 239 12.96 -18.32 2.33
CA THR A 239 11.59 -18.56 1.85
C THR A 239 10.62 -18.21 2.97
N VAL A 240 9.60 -17.44 2.64
CA VAL A 240 8.60 -16.95 3.60
C VAL A 240 7.24 -17.53 3.22
N THR A 241 6.56 -18.10 4.20
CA THR A 241 5.21 -18.65 4.04
C THR A 241 4.34 -18.13 5.18
N GLN A 242 3.17 -17.61 4.85
CA GLN A 242 2.17 -17.30 5.87
C GLN A 242 1.54 -18.58 6.39
N VAL A 243 1.38 -18.67 7.69
CA VAL A 243 0.79 -19.83 8.36
C VAL A 243 -0.15 -19.37 9.47
N LEU A 244 -1.17 -20.16 9.72
CA LEU A 244 -2.04 -19.98 10.88
C LEU A 244 -1.58 -20.93 11.97
N GLY A 245 -1.40 -20.41 13.18
CA GLY A 245 -0.97 -21.21 14.32
C GLY A 245 -1.90 -21.06 15.51
N CYS A 246 -2.22 -22.17 16.18
CA CYS A 246 -2.83 -22.16 17.50
C CYS A 246 -1.81 -22.62 18.55
N GLY A 247 -1.95 -22.13 19.77
CA GLY A 247 -1.03 -22.49 20.84
C GLY A 247 -1.37 -21.76 22.14
N VAL A 248 -0.37 -21.61 23.02
CA VAL A 248 -0.51 -20.96 24.33
C VAL A 248 -1.02 -19.52 24.23
N GLN A 249 -0.72 -18.84 23.13
CA GLN A 249 -1.26 -17.51 22.83
C GLN A 249 -2.65 -17.65 22.22
N LYS A 250 -3.68 -17.42 23.03
CA LYS A 250 -5.06 -17.36 22.56
C LYS A 250 -5.28 -16.06 21.80
N GLY A 251 -6.02 -16.11 20.68
CA GLY A 251 -6.50 -14.94 19.98
C GLY A 251 -7.49 -14.14 20.85
N GLN A 252 -7.67 -12.86 20.56
CA GLN A 252 -8.73 -12.07 21.16
C GLN A 252 -10.07 -12.48 20.56
N SER A 253 -11.14 -12.41 21.37
CA SER A 253 -12.50 -12.57 20.86
C SER A 253 -12.84 -11.38 19.97
N GLU A 254 -13.08 -11.62 18.68
CA GLU A 254 -13.53 -10.62 17.74
C GLU A 254 -15.06 -10.57 17.70
N PHE A 255 -15.62 -9.38 17.42
CA PHE A 255 -17.06 -9.23 17.25
C PHE A 255 -17.38 -8.98 15.78
N TYR A 256 -18.21 -9.82 15.18
CA TYR A 256 -18.78 -9.55 13.88
C TYR A 256 -20.27 -9.25 14.03
N ARG A 257 -20.70 -8.03 13.70
CA ARG A 257 -22.08 -7.55 13.88
C ARG A 257 -22.65 -7.79 15.30
N GLY A 258 -21.79 -7.59 16.32
CA GLY A 258 -22.18 -7.78 17.72
C GLY A 258 -22.15 -9.23 18.24
N VAL A 259 -21.76 -10.20 17.39
CA VAL A 259 -21.58 -11.61 17.78
C VAL A 259 -20.10 -11.86 18.06
N PRO A 260 -19.72 -12.33 19.27
CA PRO A 260 -18.34 -12.68 19.56
C PRO A 260 -17.89 -13.87 18.71
N MET A 261 -16.73 -13.75 18.06
CA MET A 261 -16.08 -14.82 17.33
C MET A 261 -14.80 -15.23 18.06
N ASP A 262 -14.67 -16.50 18.38
CA ASP A 262 -13.44 -17.03 18.97
C ASP A 262 -12.38 -17.25 17.89
N VAL A 263 -11.35 -16.40 17.90
CA VAL A 263 -10.19 -16.57 17.02
C VAL A 263 -9.25 -17.59 17.64
N THR A 264 -9.32 -18.82 17.16
CA THR A 264 -8.47 -19.93 17.64
C THR A 264 -7.13 -20.01 16.91
N LEU A 265 -7.02 -19.39 15.75
CA LEU A 265 -5.83 -19.40 14.90
C LEU A 265 -5.26 -17.98 14.75
N LEU A 266 -3.99 -17.82 15.06
CA LEU A 266 -3.27 -16.57 14.91
C LEU A 266 -2.38 -16.59 13.65
N PRO A 267 -2.34 -15.51 12.86
CA PRO A 267 -1.43 -15.40 11.74
C PRO A 267 0.02 -15.36 12.22
N LYS A 268 0.85 -16.18 11.60
CA LYS A 268 2.29 -16.27 11.83
C LYS A 268 3.02 -16.36 10.50
N VAL A 269 4.31 -16.09 10.54
CA VAL A 269 5.21 -16.24 9.39
C VAL A 269 6.15 -17.41 9.67
N LYS A 270 6.22 -18.32 8.70
CA LYS A 270 7.21 -19.38 8.66
C LYS A 270 8.33 -18.95 7.73
N VAL A 271 9.53 -18.80 8.26
CA VAL A 271 10.75 -18.50 7.50
C VAL A 271 11.59 -19.76 7.40
N GLU A 272 11.94 -20.14 6.19
CA GLU A 272 12.81 -21.27 5.90
C GLU A 272 14.13 -20.76 5.31
N VAL A 273 15.23 -21.16 5.91
CA VAL A 273 16.58 -20.76 5.51
C VAL A 273 17.39 -22.01 5.24
N VAL A 274 18.00 -22.09 4.08
CA VAL A 274 18.92 -23.18 3.72
C VAL A 274 20.34 -22.66 3.79
N VAL A 275 21.15 -23.24 4.66
CA VAL A 275 22.53 -22.83 4.87
C VAL A 275 23.51 -23.98 4.64
N SER A 276 24.66 -23.66 4.05
CA SER A 276 25.77 -24.57 3.87
C SER A 276 27.09 -23.98 4.35
N ARG A 277 27.27 -22.68 4.23
CA ARG A 277 28.50 -21.95 4.64
C ARG A 277 28.32 -21.25 5.96
N VAL A 278 27.13 -20.76 6.28
CA VAL A 278 26.83 -20.14 7.58
C VAL A 278 26.55 -21.24 8.59
N PRO A 279 27.20 -21.24 9.75
CA PRO A 279 26.94 -22.25 10.81
C PRO A 279 25.49 -22.14 11.30
N VAL A 280 24.81 -23.28 11.42
CA VAL A 280 23.41 -23.34 11.91
C VAL A 280 23.31 -22.68 13.29
N ARG A 281 24.31 -22.84 14.13
CA ARG A 281 24.35 -22.21 15.46
C ARG A 281 24.25 -20.69 15.38
N SER A 282 24.96 -20.06 14.45
CA SER A 282 24.90 -18.61 14.24
C SER A 282 23.50 -18.14 13.82
N VAL A 283 22.82 -18.92 12.98
CA VAL A 283 21.43 -18.63 12.60
C VAL A 283 20.50 -18.71 13.81
N ILE A 284 20.65 -19.74 14.64
CA ILE A 284 19.86 -19.92 15.86
C ILE A 284 20.11 -18.78 16.86
N ASP A 285 21.38 -18.43 17.09
CA ASP A 285 21.74 -17.40 18.07
C ASP A 285 21.27 -16.02 17.68
N VAL A 286 21.33 -15.69 16.38
CA VAL A 286 20.78 -14.45 15.83
C VAL A 286 19.28 -14.44 15.96
N THR A 287 18.61 -15.53 15.61
CA THR A 287 17.16 -15.67 15.73
C THR A 287 16.68 -15.46 17.18
N LYS A 288 17.33 -16.13 18.14
CA LYS A 288 17.01 -15.98 19.58
C LYS A 288 17.20 -14.56 20.12
N ARG A 289 18.08 -13.78 19.51
CA ARG A 289 18.33 -12.38 19.91
C ARG A 289 17.25 -11.43 19.42
N VAL A 290 16.61 -11.77 18.32
CA VAL A 290 15.60 -10.92 17.66
C VAL A 290 14.19 -11.27 18.12
N LEU A 291 13.91 -12.54 18.39
CA LEU A 291 12.61 -13.06 18.84
C LEU A 291 12.48 -13.04 20.35
#